data_45214f39cbf1761e6419600f85fa2867
#
_entry.id   45214f39cbf1761e6419600f85fa2867
#
_cell.length_a   1.000
_cell.length_b   1.000
_cell.length_c   1.000
_cell.angle_alpha   90.00
_cell.angle_beta   90.00
_cell.angle_gamma   90.00
#
_symmetry.space_group_name_H-M   'P 1'
#
loop_
_entity.id
_entity.type
_entity.pdbx_description
1 polymer ?
#
loop_
_entity_poly.entity_id
_entity_poly.type
_entity_poly.pdbx_seq_one_letter_code
_entity_poly.pdbx_strand_id
1 'polypeptide(L)'
;MSLINTDQERRRKITELLSNKAWRMSNLYFCKDENGKEFKFICNEAQSELITETHPLNIILKARQLGITTFYCINYLDDCLFNSNITAVLIGDDLEDAKKLLRDKVRYAYDRLPAEIKEHRKLLTDSTEIMRFSNGSSYSVTTSARSGTVQRLHITEFGKICRK
;
A
#
# COMPACT_ATOMS: atom_id res chain seq x y z
N MET A 1 -29.20 -4.57 -29.84
CA MET A 1 -28.20 -5.63 -29.55
C MET A 1 -26.74 -5.11 -29.38
N SER A 2 -26.40 -3.89 -29.81
CA SER A 2 -25.01 -3.36 -29.75
C SER A 2 -24.55 -2.79 -28.39
N LEU A 3 -25.44 -2.21 -27.57
CA LEU A 3 -25.08 -1.55 -26.32
C LEU A 3 -24.70 -2.51 -25.19
N ILE A 4 -25.33 -3.68 -25.11
CA ILE A 4 -25.07 -4.69 -24.07
C ILE A 4 -23.67 -5.32 -24.27
N ASN A 5 -23.25 -5.48 -25.52
CA ASN A 5 -21.93 -6.04 -25.84
C ASN A 5 -20.79 -5.08 -25.41
N THR A 6 -21.01 -3.78 -25.60
CA THR A 6 -20.04 -2.72 -25.24
C THR A 6 -19.80 -2.64 -23.73
N ASP A 7 -20.86 -2.78 -22.91
CA ASP A 7 -20.74 -2.75 -21.45
C ASP A 7 -20.05 -3.99 -20.89
N GLN A 8 -20.30 -5.16 -21.45
CA GLN A 8 -19.61 -6.40 -21.04
C GLN A 8 -18.12 -6.37 -21.40
N GLU A 9 -17.78 -5.89 -22.60
CA GLU A 9 -16.38 -5.71 -23.01
C GLU A 9 -15.66 -4.71 -22.12
N ARG A 10 -16.30 -3.59 -21.78
CA ARG A 10 -15.76 -2.58 -20.87
C ARG A 10 -15.49 -3.16 -19.47
N ARG A 11 -16.45 -3.89 -18.90
CA ARG A 11 -16.29 -4.57 -17.60
C ARG A 11 -15.16 -5.58 -17.62
N ARG A 12 -15.06 -6.40 -18.67
CA ARG A 12 -13.98 -7.37 -18.84
C ARG A 12 -12.62 -6.68 -18.86
N LYS A 13 -12.47 -5.61 -19.61
CA LYS A 13 -11.23 -4.83 -19.72
C LYS A 13 -10.84 -4.19 -18.38
N ILE A 14 -11.80 -3.65 -17.65
CA ILE A 14 -11.57 -3.10 -16.30
C ILE A 14 -11.09 -4.20 -15.34
N THR A 15 -11.74 -5.37 -15.36
CA THR A 15 -11.36 -6.50 -14.51
C THR A 15 -9.94 -6.98 -14.84
N GLU A 16 -9.59 -7.05 -16.11
CA GLU A 16 -8.24 -7.42 -16.56
C GLU A 16 -7.20 -6.41 -16.06
N LEU A 17 -7.44 -5.11 -16.22
CA LEU A 17 -6.55 -4.06 -15.70
C LEU A 17 -6.41 -4.12 -14.17
N LEU A 18 -7.52 -4.29 -13.45
CA LEU A 18 -7.51 -4.38 -11.99
C LEU A 18 -6.89 -5.69 -11.47
N SER A 19 -6.80 -6.75 -12.28
CA SER A 19 -6.08 -7.97 -11.91
C SER A 19 -4.56 -7.81 -11.94
N ASN A 20 -4.05 -6.85 -12.70
CA ASN A 20 -2.62 -6.59 -12.87
C ASN A 20 -2.11 -5.63 -11.78
N LYS A 21 -1.32 -6.14 -10.83
CA LYS A 21 -0.75 -5.35 -9.72
C LYS A 21 0.15 -4.20 -10.21
N ALA A 22 1.01 -4.45 -11.18
CA ALA A 22 1.91 -3.41 -11.71
C ALA A 22 1.11 -2.26 -12.34
N TRP A 23 0.03 -2.58 -13.05
CA TRP A 23 -0.89 -1.58 -13.57
C TRP A 23 -1.56 -0.77 -12.45
N ARG A 24 -2.09 -1.44 -11.41
CA ARG A 24 -2.73 -0.76 -10.26
C ARG A 24 -1.76 0.18 -9.57
N MET A 25 -0.55 -0.30 -9.25
CA MET A 25 0.51 0.49 -8.62
C MET A 25 0.80 1.79 -9.38
N SER A 26 0.83 1.75 -10.70
CA SER A 26 1.14 2.91 -11.54
C SER A 26 -0.07 3.78 -11.90
N ASN A 27 -1.31 3.32 -11.61
CA ASN A 27 -2.51 4.01 -12.12
C ASN A 27 -3.51 4.44 -11.05
N LEU A 28 -3.55 3.80 -9.89
CA LEU A 28 -4.60 4.05 -8.89
C LEU A 28 -4.18 5.01 -7.78
N TYR A 29 -2.89 5.10 -7.48
CA TYR A 29 -2.43 5.75 -6.25
C TYR A 29 -1.84 7.12 -6.49
N PHE A 30 -2.07 8.01 -5.53
CA PHE A 30 -1.50 9.34 -5.48
C PHE A 30 -0.74 9.53 -4.16
N CYS A 31 0.34 10.29 -4.22
CA CYS A 31 1.19 10.64 -3.09
C CYS A 31 1.37 12.16 -3.01
N LYS A 32 1.93 12.63 -1.89
CA LYS A 32 2.44 13.99 -1.75
C LYS A 32 3.96 13.98 -1.71
N ASP A 33 4.54 14.98 -2.34
CA ASP A 33 5.95 15.33 -2.12
C ASP A 33 6.17 16.05 -0.77
N GLU A 34 7.40 16.43 -0.49
CA GLU A 34 7.78 17.17 0.72
C GLU A 34 7.21 18.59 0.80
N ASN A 35 6.79 19.16 -0.34
CA ASN A 35 6.13 20.46 -0.44
C ASN A 35 4.59 20.35 -0.35
N GLY A 36 4.06 19.13 -0.14
CA GLY A 36 2.62 18.87 -0.10
C GLY A 36 1.95 18.81 -1.46
N LYS A 37 2.70 18.91 -2.57
CA LYS A 37 2.16 18.80 -3.92
C LYS A 37 1.80 17.36 -4.23
N GLU A 38 0.58 17.15 -4.70
CA GLU A 38 0.10 15.83 -5.14
C GLU A 38 0.74 15.41 -6.45
N PHE A 39 1.10 14.15 -6.52
CA PHE A 39 1.54 13.51 -7.76
C PHE A 39 1.04 12.07 -7.84
N LYS A 40 0.87 11.57 -9.05
CA LYS A 40 0.53 10.18 -9.32
C LYS A 40 1.73 9.31 -8.99
N PHE A 41 1.52 8.26 -8.18
CA PHE A 41 2.58 7.32 -7.86
C PHE A 41 2.94 6.49 -9.11
N ILE A 42 4.19 6.53 -9.50
CA ILE A 42 4.75 5.73 -10.57
C ILE A 42 6.04 5.14 -10.03
N CYS A 43 6.18 3.82 -10.10
CA CYS A 43 7.39 3.15 -9.65
C CYS A 43 8.60 3.63 -10.45
N ASN A 44 9.65 4.02 -9.76
CA ASN A 44 10.97 4.24 -10.38
C ASN A 44 11.63 2.88 -10.66
N GLU A 45 12.79 2.89 -11.30
CA GLU A 45 13.53 1.69 -11.70
C GLU A 45 13.78 0.75 -10.51
N ALA A 46 14.35 1.25 -9.41
CA ALA A 46 14.60 0.47 -8.19
C ALA A 46 13.32 -0.12 -7.55
N GLN A 47 12.22 0.61 -7.59
CA GLN A 47 10.93 0.14 -7.08
C GLN A 47 10.29 -0.90 -8.02
N SER A 48 10.50 -0.77 -9.32
CA SER A 48 10.02 -1.74 -10.32
C SER A 48 10.75 -3.07 -10.18
N GLU A 49 12.04 -3.03 -9.94
CA GLU A 49 12.88 -4.20 -9.65
C GLU A 49 12.38 -4.95 -8.41
N LEU A 50 11.98 -4.23 -7.34
CA LEU A 50 11.40 -4.83 -6.15
C LEU A 50 10.06 -5.55 -6.39
N ILE A 51 9.32 -5.22 -7.44
CA ILE A 51 8.08 -5.94 -7.81
C ILE A 51 8.42 -7.26 -8.50
N THR A 52 9.43 -7.27 -9.35
CA THR A 52 9.80 -8.43 -10.18
C THR A 52 10.66 -9.44 -9.42
N GLU A 53 11.51 -8.97 -8.51
CA GLU A 53 12.46 -9.79 -7.76
C GLU A 53 12.04 -10.03 -6.30
N THR A 54 10.74 -10.09 -6.04
CA THR A 54 10.21 -10.26 -4.69
C THR A 54 10.59 -11.62 -4.10
N HIS A 55 11.37 -11.60 -3.02
CA HIS A 55 11.61 -12.73 -2.14
C HIS A 55 10.75 -12.59 -0.87
N PRO A 56 10.34 -13.69 -0.18
CA PRO A 56 9.61 -13.61 1.09
C PRO A 56 10.30 -12.80 2.18
N LEU A 57 11.63 -12.78 2.19
CA LEU A 57 12.46 -12.01 3.11
C LEU A 57 13.46 -11.18 2.30
N ASN A 58 13.38 -9.86 2.44
CA ASN A 58 14.26 -8.92 1.76
C ASN A 58 14.94 -8.00 2.77
N ILE A 59 16.24 -7.78 2.61
CA ILE A 59 16.98 -6.71 3.27
C ILE A 59 17.41 -5.74 2.18
N ILE A 60 16.92 -4.49 2.27
CA ILE A 60 17.17 -3.48 1.26
C ILE A 60 18.19 -2.48 1.80
N LEU A 61 19.39 -2.57 1.29
CA LEU A 61 20.43 -1.58 1.55
C LEU A 61 20.25 -0.43 0.54
N LYS A 62 19.87 0.74 1.03
CA LYS A 62 19.50 1.86 0.16
C LYS A 62 20.13 3.18 0.59
N ALA A 63 20.37 4.05 -0.38
CA ALA A 63 20.60 5.46 -0.14
C ALA A 63 19.30 6.17 0.36
N ARG A 64 19.45 7.38 0.87
CA ARG A 64 18.29 8.22 1.23
C ARG A 64 17.49 8.59 -0.03
N GLN A 65 16.19 8.87 0.17
CA GLN A 65 15.27 9.45 -0.84
C GLN A 65 14.96 8.57 -2.08
N LEU A 66 15.23 7.26 -2.06
CA LEU A 66 14.79 6.35 -3.13
C LEU A 66 13.30 6.00 -3.09
N GLY A 67 12.55 6.56 -2.15
CA GLY A 67 11.11 6.34 -2.04
C GLY A 67 10.68 4.91 -1.65
N ILE A 68 11.60 4.08 -1.17
CA ILE A 68 11.33 2.66 -0.85
C ILE A 68 10.24 2.51 0.24
N THR A 69 10.28 3.34 1.28
CA THR A 69 9.23 3.33 2.31
C THR A 69 7.86 3.68 1.71
N THR A 70 7.78 4.69 0.84
CA THR A 70 6.55 5.05 0.12
C THR A 70 6.07 3.90 -0.75
N PHE A 71 6.99 3.25 -1.47
CA PHE A 71 6.68 2.07 -2.27
C PHE A 71 6.03 0.97 -1.44
N TYR A 72 6.62 0.57 -0.30
CA TYR A 72 6.05 -0.47 0.55
C TYR A 72 4.72 -0.05 1.20
N CYS A 73 4.55 1.23 1.56
CA CYS A 73 3.27 1.74 2.02
C CYS A 73 2.16 1.51 0.98
N ILE A 74 2.41 1.86 -0.28
CA ILE A 74 1.45 1.69 -1.38
C ILE A 74 1.27 0.22 -1.74
N ASN A 75 2.38 -0.54 -1.86
CA ASN A 75 2.38 -1.95 -2.24
C ASN A 75 1.56 -2.81 -1.26
N TYR A 76 1.68 -2.56 0.04
CA TYR A 76 0.94 -3.30 1.06
C TYR A 76 -0.51 -2.82 1.19
N LEU A 77 -0.77 -1.53 0.94
CA LEU A 77 -2.15 -1.04 0.80
C LEU A 77 -2.85 -1.74 -0.37
N ASP A 78 -2.19 -1.84 -1.54
CA ASP A 78 -2.70 -2.58 -2.70
C ASP A 78 -3.01 -4.04 -2.35
N ASP A 79 -2.10 -4.72 -1.64
CA ASP A 79 -2.34 -6.09 -1.18
C ASP A 79 -3.56 -6.18 -0.25
N CYS A 80 -3.73 -5.25 0.69
CA CYS A 80 -4.90 -5.21 1.58
C CYS A 80 -6.21 -4.95 0.83
N LEU A 81 -6.18 -4.19 -0.25
CA LEU A 81 -7.37 -3.84 -1.02
C LEU A 81 -7.78 -4.93 -2.02
N PHE A 82 -6.82 -5.55 -2.68
CA PHE A 82 -7.10 -6.49 -3.78
C PHE A 82 -6.99 -7.97 -3.40
N ASN A 83 -6.51 -8.28 -2.18
CA ASN A 83 -6.61 -9.62 -1.60
C ASN A 83 -7.44 -9.56 -0.31
N SER A 84 -7.93 -10.70 0.16
CA SER A 84 -8.69 -10.81 1.40
C SER A 84 -7.83 -11.34 2.54
N ASN A 85 -8.15 -10.92 3.78
CA ASN A 85 -7.53 -11.40 5.01
C ASN A 85 -6.01 -11.14 5.09
N ILE A 86 -5.54 -10.05 4.48
CA ILE A 86 -4.13 -9.64 4.58
C ILE A 86 -3.93 -8.79 5.82
N THR A 87 -3.00 -9.19 6.66
CA THR A 87 -2.48 -8.37 7.77
C THR A 87 -1.15 -7.75 7.35
N ALA A 88 -1.17 -6.45 7.11
CA ALA A 88 0.01 -5.66 6.81
C ALA A 88 0.43 -4.85 8.04
N VAL A 89 1.72 -4.88 8.36
CA VAL A 89 2.31 -4.17 9.50
C VAL A 89 3.52 -3.37 9.04
N LEU A 90 3.55 -2.11 9.43
CA LEU A 90 4.72 -1.26 9.29
C LEU A 90 5.30 -1.02 10.69
N ILE A 91 6.57 -1.38 10.90
CA ILE A 91 7.30 -1.10 12.13
C ILE A 91 8.19 0.12 11.90
N GLY A 92 7.97 1.15 12.72
CA GLY A 92 8.81 2.32 12.80
C GLY A 92 9.74 2.29 14.01
N ASP A 93 10.79 3.08 13.96
CA ASP A 93 11.68 3.32 15.09
C ASP A 93 10.95 4.09 16.21
N ASP A 94 10.07 5.00 15.84
CA ASP A 94 9.21 5.80 16.70
C ASP A 94 7.75 5.65 16.28
N LEU A 95 6.83 5.64 17.28
CA LEU A 95 5.40 5.44 17.02
C LEU A 95 4.76 6.64 16.29
N GLU A 96 5.16 7.85 16.62
CA GLU A 96 4.62 9.07 16.00
C GLU A 96 5.05 9.16 14.52
N ASP A 97 6.30 8.81 14.22
CA ASP A 97 6.77 8.72 12.84
C ASP A 97 6.04 7.61 12.07
N ALA A 98 5.79 6.46 12.69
CA ALA A 98 5.00 5.38 12.09
C ALA A 98 3.54 5.81 11.81
N LYS A 99 2.87 6.50 12.75
CA LYS A 99 1.53 7.09 12.57
C LYS A 99 1.51 8.12 11.44
N LYS A 100 2.56 8.94 11.34
CA LYS A 100 2.72 9.91 10.25
C LYS A 100 2.82 9.21 8.89
N LEU A 101 3.57 8.10 8.80
CA LEU A 101 3.63 7.31 7.57
C LEU A 101 2.26 6.71 7.21
N LEU A 102 1.50 6.19 8.18
CA LEU A 102 0.16 5.68 7.94
C LEU A 102 -0.75 6.80 7.40
N ARG A 103 -0.76 7.96 8.05
CA ARG A 103 -1.58 9.10 7.66
C ARG A 103 -1.18 9.66 6.29
N ASP A 104 0.11 9.98 6.10
CA ASP A 104 0.58 10.79 4.98
C ASP A 104 0.88 9.98 3.72
N LYS A 105 1.01 8.66 3.84
CA LYS A 105 1.27 7.75 2.71
C LYS A 105 0.11 6.80 2.46
N VAL A 106 -0.26 5.99 3.45
CA VAL A 106 -1.23 4.92 3.26
C VAL A 106 -2.66 5.48 3.16
N ARG A 107 -3.09 6.23 4.17
CA ARG A 107 -4.43 6.84 4.19
C ARG A 107 -4.60 7.84 3.06
N TYR A 108 -3.60 8.69 2.85
CA TYR A 108 -3.63 9.65 1.76
C TYR A 108 -3.88 9.00 0.40
N ALA A 109 -3.22 7.87 0.13
CA ALA A 109 -3.42 7.12 -1.11
C ALA A 109 -4.79 6.44 -1.16
N TYR A 110 -5.29 5.87 -0.04
CA TYR A 110 -6.63 5.29 0.04
C TYR A 110 -7.74 6.32 -0.23
N ASP A 111 -7.64 7.52 0.35
CA ASP A 111 -8.66 8.57 0.22
C ASP A 111 -8.86 9.03 -1.23
N ARG A 112 -7.82 8.88 -2.07
CA ARG A 112 -7.82 9.26 -3.49
C ARG A 112 -8.19 8.16 -4.46
N LEU A 113 -8.49 6.97 -3.94
CA LEU A 113 -9.00 5.90 -4.78
C LEU A 113 -10.37 6.25 -5.37
N PRO A 114 -10.70 5.74 -6.57
CA PRO A 114 -12.03 5.83 -7.13
C PRO A 114 -13.10 5.37 -6.13
N ALA A 115 -14.27 6.03 -6.15
CA ALA A 115 -15.37 5.75 -5.23
C ALA A 115 -15.80 4.28 -5.30
N GLU A 116 -15.82 3.70 -6.49
CA GLU A 116 -16.21 2.32 -6.74
C GLU A 116 -15.29 1.33 -5.99
N ILE A 117 -13.99 1.59 -5.96
CA ILE A 117 -13.03 0.74 -5.21
C ILE A 117 -13.30 0.88 -3.71
N LYS A 118 -13.52 2.10 -3.21
CA LYS A 118 -13.81 2.34 -1.79
C LYS A 118 -15.13 1.73 -1.34
N GLU A 119 -16.15 1.71 -2.20
CA GLU A 119 -17.43 1.05 -1.92
C GLU A 119 -17.28 -0.47 -1.74
N HIS A 120 -16.45 -1.10 -2.57
CA HIS A 120 -16.13 -2.53 -2.46
C HIS A 120 -15.15 -2.88 -1.34
N ARG A 121 -14.36 -1.91 -0.90
CA ARG A 121 -13.30 -2.05 0.12
C ARG A 121 -13.45 -1.00 1.21
N LYS A 122 -14.65 -1.02 1.85
CA LYS A 122 -15.00 -0.05 2.89
C LYS A 122 -14.02 -0.14 4.06
N LEU A 123 -13.68 1.00 4.58
CA LEU A 123 -12.91 1.13 5.80
C LEU A 123 -13.86 0.97 6.99
N LEU A 124 -13.66 -0.08 7.78
CA LEU A 124 -14.47 -0.41 8.96
C LEU A 124 -13.91 0.21 10.24
N THR A 125 -12.59 0.29 10.33
CA THR A 125 -11.88 0.96 11.41
C THR A 125 -10.86 1.90 10.81
N ASP A 126 -10.87 3.12 11.32
CA ASP A 126 -10.01 4.19 10.86
C ASP A 126 -9.46 4.95 12.06
N SER A 127 -8.30 4.52 12.56
CA SER A 127 -7.59 5.16 13.66
C SER A 127 -6.20 5.64 13.24
N THR A 128 -5.51 6.29 14.15
CA THR A 128 -4.14 6.76 13.88
C THR A 128 -3.12 5.63 13.72
N GLU A 129 -3.47 4.40 14.15
CA GLU A 129 -2.56 3.26 14.17
C GLU A 129 -3.01 2.08 13.29
N ILE A 130 -4.30 2.02 12.94
CA ILE A 130 -4.84 0.89 12.18
C ILE A 130 -5.96 1.31 11.24
N MET A 131 -5.95 0.74 10.04
CA MET A 131 -7.02 0.74 9.05
C MET A 131 -7.50 -0.70 8.85
N ARG A 132 -8.81 -0.97 9.04
CA ARG A 132 -9.41 -2.29 8.79
C ARG A 132 -10.41 -2.20 7.65
N PHE A 133 -10.33 -3.13 6.72
CA PHE A 133 -11.13 -3.15 5.50
C PHE A 133 -12.23 -4.22 5.57
N SER A 134 -13.31 -4.03 4.82
CA SER A 134 -14.46 -4.93 4.77
C SER A 134 -14.17 -6.33 4.23
N ASN A 135 -13.02 -6.54 3.59
CA ASN A 135 -12.57 -7.84 3.09
C ASN A 135 -11.73 -8.65 4.12
N GLY A 136 -11.74 -8.23 5.40
CA GLY A 136 -10.98 -8.87 6.46
C GLY A 136 -9.49 -8.47 6.52
N SER A 137 -9.02 -7.62 5.60
CA SER A 137 -7.64 -7.12 5.62
C SER A 137 -7.47 -5.97 6.60
N SER A 138 -6.24 -5.79 7.08
CA SER A 138 -5.86 -4.67 7.93
C SER A 138 -4.45 -4.16 7.62
N TYR A 139 -4.27 -2.86 7.79
CA TYR A 139 -2.98 -2.19 7.73
C TYR A 139 -2.74 -1.48 9.06
N SER A 140 -1.66 -1.80 9.75
CA SER A 140 -1.33 -1.21 11.06
C SER A 140 0.11 -0.73 11.13
N VAL A 141 0.35 0.20 12.05
CA VAL A 141 1.68 0.71 12.38
C VAL A 141 1.97 0.47 13.86
N THR A 142 3.22 0.16 14.17
CA THR A 142 3.67 -0.13 15.53
C THR A 142 5.18 0.07 15.64
N THR A 143 5.72 0.03 16.85
CA THR A 143 7.18 -0.03 17.09
C THR A 143 7.66 -1.46 17.37
N SER A 144 6.73 -2.42 17.56
CA SER A 144 7.08 -3.83 17.76
C SER A 144 5.92 -4.72 17.32
N ALA A 145 6.23 -5.84 16.66
CA ALA A 145 5.25 -6.88 16.34
C ALA A 145 5.60 -8.14 17.12
N ARG A 146 4.90 -8.39 18.21
CA ARG A 146 5.19 -9.52 19.12
C ARG A 146 4.18 -10.66 19.03
N SER A 147 3.03 -10.45 18.39
CA SER A 147 1.97 -11.45 18.32
C SER A 147 1.14 -11.31 17.04
N GLY A 148 0.61 -12.42 16.56
CA GLY A 148 -0.27 -12.50 15.40
C GLY A 148 0.44 -12.94 14.11
N THR A 149 -0.37 -13.38 13.16
CA THR A 149 0.10 -13.76 11.83
C THR A 149 0.16 -12.51 10.95
N VAL A 150 1.33 -12.20 10.43
CA VAL A 150 1.58 -11.05 9.55
C VAL A 150 1.98 -11.57 8.18
N GLN A 151 1.22 -11.21 7.14
CA GLN A 151 1.53 -11.59 5.76
C GLN A 151 2.43 -10.57 5.06
N ARG A 152 2.37 -9.30 5.50
CA ARG A 152 3.17 -8.21 4.95
C ARG A 152 3.80 -7.40 6.08
N LEU A 153 5.11 -7.46 6.18
CA LEU A 153 5.87 -6.74 7.20
C LEU A 153 6.90 -5.83 6.54
N HIS A 154 6.86 -4.55 6.85
CA HIS A 154 7.91 -3.60 6.49
C HIS A 154 8.50 -2.98 7.75
N ILE A 155 9.79 -3.16 7.97
CA ILE A 155 10.55 -2.53 9.05
C ILE A 155 11.32 -1.37 8.42
N THR A 156 10.90 -0.14 8.74
CA THR A 156 11.62 1.04 8.31
C THR A 156 12.75 1.35 9.29
N GLU A 157 13.90 1.79 8.75
CA GLU A 157 15.08 2.17 9.54
C GLU A 157 15.59 1.07 10.49
N PHE A 158 15.62 -0.17 10.03
CA PHE A 158 15.99 -1.36 10.79
C PHE A 158 17.30 -1.18 11.59
N GLY A 159 18.30 -0.49 11.02
CA GLY A 159 19.57 -0.20 11.72
C GLY A 159 19.44 0.66 12.96
N LYS A 160 18.41 1.48 13.12
CA LYS A 160 18.14 2.24 14.34
C LYS A 160 17.45 1.37 15.40
N ILE A 161 16.53 0.50 14.96
CA ILE A 161 15.77 -0.39 15.85
C ILE A 161 16.71 -1.39 16.54
N CYS A 162 17.71 -1.89 15.83
CA CYS A 162 18.68 -2.86 16.38
C CYS A 162 19.69 -2.25 17.37
N ARG A 163 19.73 -0.93 17.53
CA ARG A 163 20.62 -0.25 18.48
C ARG A 163 19.99 0.06 19.84
N LYS A 164 18.69 -0.20 19.97
CA LYS A 164 17.92 -0.10 21.21
C LYS A 164 17.88 -1.46 21.93
#